data_be5fafad9e5ab9f21e2f992a6dda78c2
#
_entry.id   be5fafad9e5ab9f21e2f992a6dda78c2
#
_cell.length_a   1.000
_cell.length_b   1.000
_cell.length_c   1.000
_cell.angle_alpha   90.00
_cell.angle_beta   90.00
_cell.angle_gamma   90.00
#
_symmetry.space_group_name_H-M   'P 1'
#
loop_
_entity.id
_entity.type
_entity.pdbx_description
1 polymer ?
#
loop_
_entity_poly.entity_id
_entity_poly.type
_entity_poly.pdbx_seq_one_letter_code
_entity_poly.pdbx_strand_id
1 'polypeptide(L)'
;MQDIKQFVESGQIARFPGGIHPPERKQPASEQPLRRVPYADELILPLRQHIGLSGQCTVRVGERVLKGQPLTDAALHQGLPLHAPTSGTVKAIEQRPMSHASGLPEQAIVITPDGEDKWRERQPRPDYQQRDKAELLDIIQAAGVAGLGGAGFPTSQKLAQQKPVSYLIINGVECEPYICADDRLMREHARDIVLGMRILAYITGTDKTLLAIEDNKPEAIDSMRVAIAEYDDIELRIVPTKYPSGGEKQLIQLLTGHEVPSKQLPIEMGIIMQNVGTAFAVKEAVIDDKPLIERVVTLTGECIEQPGNVWSPLGTPVDALLEYAGFKPEQQQRVIMGGPMMGFTLPITAVPVIKTTNCILVPSTRELPPPGDEMACIRCGACAEVCPATLQPQQLQWLAKAKDYPALEENNLFDCIECGACAFVCPSEIPLVHYYRQAKSQMRNQAREQAKAELAKKRFEARQARLEREKEERLERHRKAAEARKQMQQQQAQEASEQPSDNDGKSSAVAAAIARAKAKKAAQEDGSSTPAQPADAEPEQKSKKSAAVAAAIERSKAKKAAQQTARESDVEAESPATEQQRPAQDKSAAVAAAIARAKKKKQAREQQTSDDRASQSPDQEDKQ
;
A
#
# COMPACT_ATOMS: atom_id res chain seq x y z
N MET A 1 -29.49 19.11 1.21
CA MET A 1 -29.56 18.70 -0.22
C MET A 1 -30.27 19.74 -1.09
N GLN A 2 -31.42 20.33 -0.67
CA GLN A 2 -32.06 21.40 -1.46
C GLN A 2 -31.11 22.60 -1.70
N ASP A 3 -30.36 23.03 -0.70
CA ASP A 3 -29.43 24.16 -0.81
C ASP A 3 -28.26 23.88 -1.78
N ILE A 4 -27.73 22.63 -1.79
CA ILE A 4 -26.69 22.23 -2.75
C ILE A 4 -27.24 22.29 -4.18
N LYS A 5 -28.44 21.77 -4.41
CA LYS A 5 -29.09 21.77 -5.72
C LYS A 5 -29.28 23.20 -6.22
N GLN A 6 -29.82 24.09 -5.40
CA GLN A 6 -30.06 25.48 -5.76
C GLN A 6 -28.73 26.21 -6.08
N PHE A 7 -27.66 25.94 -5.31
CA PHE A 7 -26.35 26.53 -5.57
C PHE A 7 -25.77 26.03 -6.90
N VAL A 8 -25.80 24.72 -7.13
CA VAL A 8 -25.30 24.12 -8.40
C VAL A 8 -26.09 24.67 -9.59
N GLU A 9 -27.42 24.75 -9.51
CA GLU A 9 -28.28 25.28 -10.59
C GLU A 9 -28.05 26.78 -10.85
N SER A 10 -27.58 27.54 -9.85
CA SER A 10 -27.24 28.96 -10.05
C SER A 10 -26.01 29.20 -10.93
N GLY A 11 -25.19 28.19 -11.16
CA GLY A 11 -23.95 28.32 -11.89
C GLY A 11 -22.82 29.06 -11.16
N GLN A 12 -23.04 29.44 -9.93
CA GLN A 12 -22.07 30.19 -9.12
C GLN A 12 -20.89 29.31 -8.70
N ILE A 13 -19.73 29.96 -8.51
CA ILE A 13 -18.53 29.35 -7.93
C ILE A 13 -18.32 29.97 -6.54
N ALA A 14 -18.27 29.12 -5.53
CA ALA A 14 -18.01 29.55 -4.16
C ALA A 14 -16.51 29.81 -3.92
N ARG A 15 -16.12 30.01 -2.67
CA ARG A 15 -14.73 30.14 -2.23
C ARG A 15 -14.43 29.11 -1.16
N PHE A 16 -13.19 28.62 -1.12
CA PHE A 16 -12.70 27.87 0.03
C PHE A 16 -11.72 28.73 0.85
N PRO A 17 -11.57 28.47 2.17
CA PRO A 17 -10.67 29.21 3.03
C PRO A 17 -9.20 28.96 2.66
N GLY A 18 -8.32 29.86 3.04
CA GLY A 18 -6.89 29.73 2.82
C GLY A 18 -6.51 29.69 1.33
N GLY A 19 -5.53 28.83 0.99
CA GLY A 19 -4.97 28.71 -0.34
C GLY A 19 -3.90 29.76 -0.66
N ILE A 20 -3.16 29.52 -1.73
CA ILE A 20 -2.04 30.35 -2.18
C ILE A 20 -2.03 30.44 -3.71
N HIS A 21 -1.20 31.34 -4.27
CA HIS A 21 -0.95 31.49 -5.70
C HIS A 21 0.54 31.31 -5.99
N PRO A 22 1.07 30.07 -5.98
CA PRO A 22 2.46 29.81 -6.36
C PRO A 22 2.69 30.07 -7.84
N PRO A 23 3.93 30.35 -8.28
CA PRO A 23 4.26 30.43 -9.70
C PRO A 23 3.91 29.12 -10.41
N GLU A 24 3.09 29.18 -11.46
CA GLU A 24 2.53 27.99 -12.11
C GLU A 24 3.55 27.19 -12.91
N ARG A 25 4.44 27.87 -13.65
CA ARG A 25 5.55 27.29 -14.44
C ARG A 25 5.17 26.08 -15.31
N LYS A 26 3.96 26.11 -15.88
CA LYS A 26 3.44 25.00 -16.72
C LYS A 26 3.88 25.09 -18.18
N GLN A 27 4.11 26.32 -18.68
CA GLN A 27 4.33 26.59 -20.10
C GLN A 27 5.38 25.70 -20.79
N PRO A 28 6.60 25.49 -20.28
CA PRO A 28 7.59 24.72 -21.01
C PRO A 28 7.11 23.31 -21.37
N ALA A 29 6.30 22.68 -20.49
CA ALA A 29 5.80 21.33 -20.73
C ALA A 29 4.43 21.31 -21.43
N SER A 30 3.59 22.35 -21.29
CA SER A 30 2.23 22.37 -21.82
C SER A 30 2.14 22.72 -23.30
N GLU A 31 3.20 23.26 -23.91
CA GLU A 31 3.18 23.71 -25.31
C GLU A 31 3.34 22.57 -26.34
N GLN A 32 4.00 21.48 -25.93
CA GLN A 32 4.28 20.36 -26.83
C GLN A 32 3.14 19.32 -26.81
N PRO A 33 2.80 18.72 -27.96
CA PRO A 33 1.84 17.61 -27.99
C PRO A 33 2.34 16.40 -27.22
N LEU A 34 1.40 15.48 -26.90
CA LEU A 34 1.74 14.22 -26.23
C LEU A 34 2.68 13.38 -27.09
N ARG A 35 3.80 12.98 -26.51
CA ARG A 35 4.80 12.10 -27.17
C ARG A 35 4.75 10.71 -26.53
N ARG A 36 5.25 9.69 -27.23
CA ARG A 36 5.45 8.36 -26.66
C ARG A 36 6.91 8.14 -26.38
N VAL A 37 7.23 7.66 -25.16
CA VAL A 37 8.58 7.21 -24.88
C VAL A 37 8.79 5.80 -25.44
N PRO A 38 9.98 5.46 -25.92
CA PRO A 38 10.32 4.09 -26.27
C PRO A 38 10.28 3.19 -25.04
N TYR A 39 10.11 1.87 -25.24
CA TYR A 39 10.25 0.92 -24.14
C TYR A 39 11.70 0.91 -23.65
N ALA A 40 11.88 0.96 -22.33
CA ALA A 40 13.17 0.74 -21.72
C ALA A 40 13.55 -0.75 -21.80
N ASP A 41 14.84 -1.07 -21.64
CA ASP A 41 15.35 -2.46 -21.66
C ASP A 41 14.68 -3.37 -20.61
N GLU A 42 14.24 -2.78 -19.51
CA GLU A 42 13.48 -3.45 -18.45
C GLU A 42 12.30 -2.59 -18.02
N LEU A 43 11.15 -3.22 -17.79
CA LEU A 43 10.00 -2.62 -17.13
C LEU A 43 9.85 -3.23 -15.74
N ILE A 44 9.89 -2.39 -14.70
CA ILE A 44 9.86 -2.78 -13.29
C ILE A 44 8.48 -2.48 -12.73
N LEU A 45 7.70 -3.51 -12.41
CA LEU A 45 6.31 -3.41 -11.96
C LEU A 45 6.18 -3.80 -10.49
N PRO A 46 6.26 -2.85 -9.54
CA PRO A 46 6.01 -3.12 -8.13
C PRO A 46 4.62 -3.71 -7.93
N LEU A 47 4.49 -4.72 -7.06
CA LEU A 47 3.20 -5.38 -6.84
C LEU A 47 2.15 -4.45 -6.23
N ARG A 48 2.58 -3.41 -5.50
CA ARG A 48 1.70 -2.41 -4.92
C ARG A 48 1.86 -1.06 -5.60
N GLN A 49 0.87 -0.64 -6.38
CA GLN A 49 0.85 0.67 -7.07
C GLN A 49 -0.39 1.51 -6.72
N HIS A 50 -1.11 1.17 -5.65
CA HIS A 50 -2.37 1.81 -5.25
C HIS A 50 -2.60 1.67 -3.74
N ILE A 51 -3.58 2.39 -3.20
CA ILE A 51 -4.02 2.21 -1.82
C ILE A 51 -4.81 0.89 -1.72
N GLY A 52 -4.37 -0.02 -0.85
CA GLY A 52 -4.99 -1.32 -0.65
C GLY A 52 -3.97 -2.44 -0.55
N LEU A 53 -4.43 -3.66 -0.78
CA LEU A 53 -3.59 -4.85 -0.81
C LEU A 53 -3.00 -5.06 -2.20
N SER A 54 -1.76 -5.50 -2.28
CA SER A 54 -1.17 -5.96 -3.54
C SER A 54 -1.85 -7.26 -4.01
N GLY A 55 -2.03 -7.43 -5.32
CA GLY A 55 -2.42 -8.71 -5.92
C GLY A 55 -1.34 -9.78 -5.71
N GLN A 56 -1.75 -11.05 -5.81
CA GLN A 56 -0.80 -12.17 -5.83
C GLN A 56 -0.25 -12.34 -7.25
N CYS A 57 1.06 -12.55 -7.35
CA CYS A 57 1.71 -12.80 -8.63
C CYS A 57 1.21 -14.11 -9.25
N THR A 58 0.74 -14.06 -10.50
CA THR A 58 0.22 -15.21 -11.26
C THR A 58 1.20 -15.72 -12.30
N VAL A 59 2.26 -14.99 -12.60
CA VAL A 59 3.28 -15.32 -13.61
C VAL A 59 4.57 -15.85 -12.97
N ARG A 60 5.42 -16.48 -13.77
CA ARG A 60 6.70 -17.08 -13.34
C ARG A 60 7.87 -16.51 -14.12
N VAL A 61 9.05 -16.54 -13.52
CA VAL A 61 10.29 -16.17 -14.22
C VAL A 61 10.50 -17.08 -15.45
N GLY A 62 10.85 -16.47 -16.57
CA GLY A 62 10.98 -17.11 -17.87
C GLY A 62 9.68 -17.22 -18.68
N GLU A 63 8.53 -16.84 -18.11
CA GLU A 63 7.25 -16.87 -18.82
C GLU A 63 7.17 -15.72 -19.83
N ARG A 64 6.70 -16.01 -21.05
CA ARG A 64 6.36 -15.00 -22.05
C ARG A 64 4.99 -14.43 -21.75
N VAL A 65 4.88 -13.10 -21.72
CA VAL A 65 3.64 -12.35 -21.50
C VAL A 65 3.29 -11.51 -22.72
N LEU A 66 1.99 -11.27 -22.90
CA LEU A 66 1.46 -10.39 -23.95
C LEU A 66 1.06 -9.03 -23.36
N LYS A 67 1.05 -7.98 -24.18
CA LYS A 67 0.57 -6.66 -23.79
C LYS A 67 -0.87 -6.73 -23.27
N GLY A 68 -1.11 -6.14 -22.12
CA GLY A 68 -2.41 -6.18 -21.44
C GLY A 68 -2.75 -7.49 -20.73
N GLN A 69 -1.84 -8.48 -20.72
CA GLN A 69 -2.03 -9.71 -19.94
C GLN A 69 -1.95 -9.42 -18.44
N PRO A 70 -2.87 -9.94 -17.59
CA PRO A 70 -2.77 -9.84 -16.14
C PRO A 70 -1.50 -10.54 -15.62
N LEU A 71 -0.77 -9.87 -14.74
CA LEU A 71 0.44 -10.36 -14.07
C LEU A 71 0.17 -10.73 -12.62
N THR A 72 -0.87 -10.15 -12.04
CA THR A 72 -1.35 -10.44 -10.68
C THR A 72 -2.86 -10.59 -10.69
N ASP A 73 -3.38 -11.30 -9.70
CA ASP A 73 -4.82 -11.33 -9.44
C ASP A 73 -5.31 -10.12 -8.62
N ALA A 74 -6.62 -9.98 -8.50
CA ALA A 74 -7.28 -8.90 -7.76
C ALA A 74 -7.49 -9.26 -6.29
N ALA A 75 -6.49 -9.79 -5.58
CA ALA A 75 -6.54 -10.17 -4.16
C ALA A 75 -7.85 -9.84 -3.42
N LEU A 76 -8.80 -10.79 -3.36
CA LEU A 76 -10.03 -10.73 -2.54
C LEU A 76 -10.84 -9.41 -2.69
N HIS A 77 -10.99 -8.87 -3.88
CA HIS A 77 -11.69 -7.61 -4.21
C HIS A 77 -11.11 -6.32 -3.58
N GLN A 78 -10.00 -6.39 -2.83
CA GLN A 78 -9.37 -5.23 -2.20
C GLN A 78 -8.09 -4.73 -2.90
N GLY A 79 -7.59 -5.47 -3.90
CA GLY A 79 -6.44 -5.12 -4.72
C GLY A 79 -6.83 -4.83 -6.16
N LEU A 80 -5.93 -4.17 -6.89
CA LEU A 80 -6.03 -4.00 -8.32
C LEU A 80 -4.99 -4.87 -9.01
N PRO A 81 -5.33 -5.60 -10.07
CA PRO A 81 -4.37 -6.36 -10.84
C PRO A 81 -3.38 -5.43 -11.56
N LEU A 82 -2.19 -5.97 -11.79
CA LEU A 82 -1.18 -5.41 -12.67
C LEU A 82 -1.23 -6.13 -14.01
N HIS A 83 -0.92 -5.41 -15.06
CA HIS A 83 -0.90 -5.93 -16.43
C HIS A 83 0.43 -5.64 -17.09
N ALA A 84 0.83 -6.48 -18.02
CA ALA A 84 2.03 -6.26 -18.82
C ALA A 84 1.87 -5.06 -19.75
N PRO A 85 2.76 -4.04 -19.67
CA PRO A 85 2.67 -2.84 -20.50
C PRO A 85 2.98 -3.10 -21.97
N THR A 86 3.72 -4.16 -22.26
CA THR A 86 4.07 -4.64 -23.60
C THR A 86 4.26 -6.15 -23.57
N SER A 87 4.44 -6.79 -24.73
CA SER A 87 4.85 -8.18 -24.79
C SER A 87 6.33 -8.33 -24.45
N GLY A 88 6.70 -9.48 -23.88
CA GLY A 88 8.06 -9.73 -23.44
C GLY A 88 8.18 -10.98 -22.56
N THR A 89 9.29 -11.09 -21.86
CA THR A 89 9.57 -12.21 -20.95
C THR A 89 9.74 -11.71 -19.53
N VAL A 90 9.13 -12.40 -18.57
CA VAL A 90 9.34 -12.15 -17.14
C VAL A 90 10.79 -12.51 -16.79
N LYS A 91 11.64 -11.51 -16.62
CA LYS A 91 13.06 -11.66 -16.31
C LYS A 91 13.29 -12.08 -14.87
N ALA A 92 12.58 -11.42 -13.93
CA ALA A 92 12.76 -11.65 -12.50
C ALA A 92 11.49 -11.27 -11.71
N ILE A 93 11.35 -11.85 -10.53
CA ILE A 93 10.39 -11.46 -9.50
C ILE A 93 11.20 -11.26 -8.22
N GLU A 94 11.55 -10.01 -7.92
CA GLU A 94 12.54 -9.70 -6.89
C GLU A 94 12.26 -8.36 -6.20
N GLN A 95 13.06 -8.03 -5.19
CA GLN A 95 13.01 -6.75 -4.49
C GLN A 95 13.65 -5.66 -5.34
N ARG A 96 12.89 -4.60 -5.66
CA ARG A 96 13.37 -3.42 -6.39
C ARG A 96 13.01 -2.15 -5.62
N PRO A 97 13.82 -1.08 -5.72
CA PRO A 97 13.50 0.20 -5.11
C PRO A 97 12.14 0.73 -5.55
N MET A 98 11.40 1.28 -4.60
CA MET A 98 10.06 1.82 -4.83
C MET A 98 10.08 3.31 -5.15
N SER A 99 9.09 3.74 -5.93
CA SER A 99 8.76 5.15 -6.20
C SER A 99 8.15 5.82 -4.96
N HIS A 100 8.96 5.94 -3.92
CA HIS A 100 8.59 6.50 -2.62
C HIS A 100 9.77 7.27 -2.03
N ALA A 101 9.49 8.28 -1.19
CA ALA A 101 10.52 9.12 -0.56
C ALA A 101 11.57 8.32 0.25
N SER A 102 11.23 7.13 0.73
CA SER A 102 12.15 6.25 1.46
C SER A 102 13.09 5.46 0.55
N GLY A 103 12.75 5.26 -0.73
CA GLY A 103 13.50 4.38 -1.64
C GLY A 103 13.59 2.92 -1.19
N LEU A 104 12.81 2.50 -0.18
CA LEU A 104 12.83 1.13 0.32
C LEU A 104 12.39 0.16 -0.77
N PRO A 105 13.02 -1.03 -0.87
CA PRO A 105 12.66 -2.01 -1.87
C PRO A 105 11.34 -2.73 -1.53
N GLU A 106 10.54 -3.00 -2.56
CA GLU A 106 9.37 -3.88 -2.50
C GLU A 106 9.45 -4.93 -3.62
N GLN A 107 8.64 -5.97 -3.52
CA GLN A 107 8.59 -7.00 -4.54
C GLN A 107 8.03 -6.44 -5.85
N ALA A 108 8.72 -6.71 -6.94
CA ALA A 108 8.37 -6.27 -8.28
C ALA A 108 8.52 -7.41 -9.30
N ILE A 109 7.72 -7.34 -10.36
CA ILE A 109 7.86 -8.15 -11.57
C ILE A 109 8.70 -7.34 -12.56
N VAL A 110 9.78 -7.91 -13.07
CA VAL A 110 10.64 -7.30 -14.09
C VAL A 110 10.38 -7.98 -15.41
N ILE A 111 10.03 -7.20 -16.44
CA ILE A 111 9.77 -7.69 -17.80
C ILE A 111 10.85 -7.12 -18.74
N THR A 112 11.45 -7.97 -19.55
CA THR A 112 12.25 -7.58 -20.71
C THR A 112 11.34 -7.53 -21.92
N PRO A 113 11.10 -6.36 -22.55
CA PRO A 113 10.34 -6.25 -23.79
C PRO A 113 10.94 -7.07 -24.93
N ASP A 114 10.09 -7.66 -25.76
CA ASP A 114 10.54 -8.40 -26.97
C ASP A 114 10.55 -7.55 -28.26
N GLY A 115 10.08 -6.31 -28.19
CA GLY A 115 9.96 -5.39 -29.31
C GLY A 115 8.78 -5.66 -30.24
N GLU A 116 8.01 -6.74 -30.03
CA GLU A 116 6.85 -7.08 -30.88
C GLU A 116 5.59 -6.29 -30.52
N ASP A 117 5.49 -5.79 -29.30
CA ASP A 117 4.33 -5.07 -28.71
C ASP A 117 2.99 -5.78 -28.95
N LYS A 118 3.02 -7.12 -28.88
CA LYS A 118 1.89 -7.98 -29.21
C LYS A 118 0.83 -8.00 -28.12
N TRP A 119 -0.38 -7.58 -28.46
CA TRP A 119 -1.53 -7.61 -27.56
C TRP A 119 -2.06 -9.01 -27.29
N ARG A 120 -2.60 -9.21 -26.06
CA ARG A 120 -3.58 -10.28 -25.84
C ARG A 120 -4.82 -10.04 -26.70
N GLU A 121 -5.62 -11.05 -26.91
CA GLU A 121 -6.93 -10.87 -27.53
C GLU A 121 -7.76 -9.88 -26.71
N ARG A 122 -8.28 -8.85 -27.39
CA ARG A 122 -9.12 -7.81 -26.79
C ARG A 122 -10.57 -8.02 -27.18
N GLN A 123 -11.46 -7.68 -26.27
CA GLN A 123 -12.92 -7.74 -26.45
C GLN A 123 -13.53 -6.36 -26.23
N PRO A 124 -13.48 -5.45 -27.22
CA PRO A 124 -14.08 -4.13 -27.13
C PRO A 124 -15.59 -4.18 -26.85
N ARG A 125 -16.08 -3.24 -26.02
CA ARG A 125 -17.49 -3.24 -25.56
C ARG A 125 -18.09 -1.83 -25.74
N PRO A 126 -18.37 -1.41 -26.98
CA PRO A 126 -18.98 -0.11 -27.24
C PRO A 126 -20.45 -0.03 -26.75
N ASP A 127 -21.06 -1.17 -26.50
CA ASP A 127 -22.44 -1.37 -26.04
C ASP A 127 -22.60 -1.31 -24.50
N TYR A 128 -21.74 -0.60 -23.79
CA TYR A 128 -21.71 -0.56 -22.32
C TYR A 128 -23.06 -0.21 -21.66
N GLN A 129 -23.90 0.57 -22.33
CA GLN A 129 -25.23 0.93 -21.84
C GLN A 129 -26.23 -0.25 -21.77
N GLN A 130 -25.95 -1.36 -22.45
CA GLN A 130 -26.73 -2.58 -22.41
C GLN A 130 -26.27 -3.57 -21.36
N ARG A 131 -25.18 -3.23 -20.60
CA ARG A 131 -24.56 -4.09 -19.60
C ARG A 131 -24.96 -3.70 -18.20
N ASP A 132 -24.94 -4.68 -17.30
CA ASP A 132 -25.21 -4.44 -15.89
C ASP A 132 -24.09 -3.57 -15.27
N LYS A 133 -24.47 -2.68 -14.34
CA LYS A 133 -23.55 -1.84 -13.60
C LYS A 133 -22.48 -2.66 -12.84
N ALA A 134 -22.86 -3.82 -12.29
CA ALA A 134 -21.94 -4.73 -11.61
C ALA A 134 -20.88 -5.29 -12.59
N GLU A 135 -21.28 -5.69 -13.80
CA GLU A 135 -20.35 -6.15 -14.84
C GLU A 135 -19.34 -5.04 -15.22
N LEU A 136 -19.81 -3.79 -15.36
CA LEU A 136 -18.92 -2.66 -15.65
C LEU A 136 -17.93 -2.38 -14.52
N LEU A 137 -18.35 -2.51 -13.25
CA LEU A 137 -17.48 -2.40 -12.09
C LEU A 137 -16.41 -3.50 -12.08
N ASP A 138 -16.79 -4.74 -12.43
CA ASP A 138 -15.85 -5.85 -12.53
C ASP A 138 -14.83 -5.65 -13.66
N ILE A 139 -15.24 -5.10 -14.81
CA ILE A 139 -14.35 -4.74 -15.92
C ILE A 139 -13.35 -3.67 -15.46
N ILE A 140 -13.80 -2.60 -14.81
CA ILE A 140 -12.93 -1.53 -14.29
C ILE A 140 -11.95 -2.09 -13.24
N GLN A 141 -12.42 -2.98 -12.37
CA GLN A 141 -11.59 -3.68 -11.38
C GLN A 141 -10.53 -4.55 -12.07
N ALA A 142 -10.97 -5.40 -13.00
CA ALA A 142 -10.11 -6.31 -13.75
C ALA A 142 -9.08 -5.57 -14.62
N ALA A 143 -9.41 -4.39 -15.13
CA ALA A 143 -8.48 -3.53 -15.86
C ALA A 143 -7.47 -2.80 -14.95
N GLY A 144 -7.60 -2.94 -13.64
CA GLY A 144 -6.66 -2.36 -12.67
C GLY A 144 -6.72 -0.84 -12.58
N VAL A 145 -7.87 -0.22 -12.85
CA VAL A 145 -8.02 1.25 -12.86
C VAL A 145 -8.01 1.79 -11.43
N ALA A 146 -6.97 2.55 -11.12
CA ALA A 146 -6.85 3.34 -9.91
C ALA A 146 -7.23 4.79 -10.15
N GLY A 147 -7.56 5.54 -9.10
CA GLY A 147 -7.73 6.99 -9.19
C GLY A 147 -6.41 7.66 -9.57
N LEU A 148 -6.38 8.39 -10.70
CA LEU A 148 -5.17 8.99 -11.26
C LEU A 148 -4.90 10.43 -10.80
N GLY A 149 -5.82 11.02 -10.02
CA GLY A 149 -5.70 12.38 -9.48
C GLY A 149 -4.88 12.50 -8.18
N GLY A 150 -4.12 11.48 -7.79
CA GLY A 150 -3.21 11.53 -6.64
C GLY A 150 -3.22 10.29 -5.75
N ALA A 151 -4.28 10.05 -4.99
CA ALA A 151 -4.29 9.05 -3.91
C ALA A 151 -4.24 7.57 -4.35
N GLY A 152 -4.51 7.26 -5.64
CA GLY A 152 -4.46 5.89 -6.14
C GLY A 152 -5.48 4.94 -5.52
N PHE A 153 -6.67 5.43 -5.14
CA PHE A 153 -7.73 4.58 -4.60
C PHE A 153 -8.40 3.76 -5.73
N PRO A 154 -8.75 2.48 -5.53
CA PRO A 154 -9.40 1.66 -6.55
C PRO A 154 -10.72 2.28 -7.04
N THR A 155 -10.82 2.57 -8.35
CA THR A 155 -11.96 3.27 -8.93
C THR A 155 -13.25 2.48 -8.80
N SER A 156 -13.23 1.17 -9.03
CA SER A 156 -14.38 0.28 -8.87
C SER A 156 -14.96 0.33 -7.45
N GLN A 157 -14.11 0.37 -6.41
CA GLN A 157 -14.56 0.46 -5.02
C GLN A 157 -15.17 1.83 -4.70
N LYS A 158 -14.62 2.92 -5.28
CA LYS A 158 -15.18 4.27 -5.11
C LYS A 158 -16.56 4.38 -5.76
N LEU A 159 -16.81 3.65 -6.85
CA LEU A 159 -18.08 3.64 -7.59
C LEU A 159 -19.11 2.64 -7.03
N ALA A 160 -18.68 1.58 -6.34
CA ALA A 160 -19.54 0.52 -5.79
C ALA A 160 -20.31 0.97 -4.53
N GLN A 161 -20.80 2.22 -4.51
CA GLN A 161 -21.55 2.78 -3.39
C GLN A 161 -23.03 2.42 -3.49
N GLN A 162 -23.66 2.12 -2.34
CA GLN A 162 -25.10 1.84 -2.27
C GLN A 162 -25.93 3.11 -2.06
N LYS A 163 -25.28 4.25 -1.73
CA LYS A 163 -25.94 5.53 -1.53
C LYS A 163 -26.24 6.19 -2.87
N PRO A 164 -27.38 6.88 -2.99
CA PRO A 164 -27.71 7.62 -4.20
C PRO A 164 -26.67 8.73 -4.46
N VAL A 165 -26.30 8.90 -5.72
CA VAL A 165 -25.35 9.91 -6.19
C VAL A 165 -26.13 11.00 -6.91
N SER A 166 -26.14 12.21 -6.35
CA SER A 166 -26.78 13.38 -6.96
C SER A 166 -25.88 14.05 -8.00
N TYR A 167 -24.57 14.06 -7.75
CA TYR A 167 -23.59 14.72 -8.63
C TYR A 167 -22.35 13.87 -8.82
N LEU A 168 -21.94 13.70 -10.07
CA LEU A 168 -20.63 13.23 -10.45
C LEU A 168 -19.78 14.46 -10.77
N ILE A 169 -18.69 14.67 -10.06
CA ILE A 169 -17.72 15.73 -10.34
C ILE A 169 -16.51 15.14 -11.03
N ILE A 170 -16.16 15.70 -12.18
CA ILE A 170 -14.95 15.36 -12.91
C ILE A 170 -13.93 16.48 -12.72
N ASN A 171 -12.82 16.13 -12.12
CA ASN A 171 -11.76 17.04 -11.73
C ASN A 171 -10.70 17.13 -12.83
N GLY A 172 -10.72 18.22 -13.59
CA GLY A 172 -9.71 18.65 -14.57
C GLY A 172 -8.94 19.89 -14.12
N VAL A 173 -8.96 20.20 -12.83
CA VAL A 173 -8.40 21.43 -12.26
C VAL A 173 -6.88 21.46 -12.37
N GLU A 174 -6.17 20.42 -11.91
CA GLU A 174 -4.69 20.28 -12.00
C GLU A 174 -3.94 21.53 -11.48
N CYS A 175 -4.21 21.89 -10.22
CA CYS A 175 -3.70 23.12 -9.59
C CYS A 175 -2.22 23.05 -9.15
N GLU A 176 -1.60 21.88 -9.14
CA GLU A 176 -0.19 21.71 -8.76
C GLU A 176 0.73 22.40 -9.78
N PRO A 177 1.69 23.24 -9.35
CA PRO A 177 2.63 23.86 -10.27
C PRO A 177 3.41 22.86 -11.12
N TYR A 178 3.83 23.26 -12.30
CA TYR A 178 4.56 22.49 -13.32
C TYR A 178 3.76 21.36 -13.99
N ILE A 179 2.82 20.72 -13.32
CA ILE A 179 2.09 19.57 -13.85
C ILE A 179 1.06 20.04 -14.88
N CYS A 180 1.06 19.41 -16.06
CA CYS A 180 0.13 19.68 -17.16
C CYS A 180 -0.26 18.40 -17.92
N ALA A 181 -0.18 17.23 -17.25
CA ALA A 181 -0.57 15.94 -17.80
C ALA A 181 -2.07 15.87 -18.11
N ASP A 182 -2.93 16.35 -17.19
CA ASP A 182 -4.38 16.38 -17.37
C ASP A 182 -4.79 17.47 -18.39
N ASP A 183 -4.12 18.63 -18.38
CA ASP A 183 -4.32 19.69 -19.37
C ASP A 183 -4.10 19.15 -20.79
N ARG A 184 -2.95 18.52 -21.05
CA ARG A 184 -2.65 17.94 -22.37
C ARG A 184 -3.60 16.81 -22.74
N LEU A 185 -3.98 15.96 -21.78
CA LEU A 185 -4.94 14.90 -22.02
C LEU A 185 -6.31 15.46 -22.42
N MET A 186 -6.79 16.52 -21.77
CA MET A 186 -8.03 17.21 -22.13
C MET A 186 -8.00 17.83 -23.51
N ARG A 187 -6.86 18.43 -23.92
CA ARG A 187 -6.70 19.03 -25.25
C ARG A 187 -6.74 17.98 -26.36
N GLU A 188 -6.09 16.82 -26.18
CA GLU A 188 -5.89 15.84 -27.26
C GLU A 188 -6.91 14.70 -27.24
N HIS A 189 -7.49 14.38 -26.06
CA HIS A 189 -8.38 13.24 -25.86
C HIS A 189 -9.73 13.63 -25.26
N ALA A 190 -10.22 14.84 -25.53
CA ALA A 190 -11.48 15.35 -24.97
C ALA A 190 -12.67 14.40 -25.16
N ARG A 191 -12.84 13.83 -26.36
CA ARG A 191 -13.94 12.89 -26.66
C ARG A 191 -13.84 11.60 -25.85
N ASP A 192 -12.65 11.05 -25.70
CA ASP A 192 -12.42 9.83 -24.90
C ASP A 192 -12.73 10.05 -23.42
N ILE A 193 -12.35 11.23 -22.90
CA ILE A 193 -12.68 11.65 -21.53
C ILE A 193 -14.18 11.73 -21.35
N VAL A 194 -14.91 12.37 -22.29
CA VAL A 194 -16.37 12.50 -22.23
C VAL A 194 -17.05 11.14 -22.27
N LEU A 195 -16.59 10.21 -23.10
CA LEU A 195 -17.11 8.83 -23.10
C LEU A 195 -16.89 8.15 -21.73
N GLY A 196 -15.72 8.34 -21.11
CA GLY A 196 -15.45 7.86 -19.75
C GLY A 196 -16.36 8.49 -18.70
N MET A 197 -16.63 9.80 -18.81
CA MET A 197 -17.59 10.49 -17.93
C MET A 197 -19.00 9.89 -18.08
N ARG A 198 -19.44 9.58 -19.30
CA ARG A 198 -20.73 8.93 -19.59
C ARG A 198 -20.83 7.53 -18.96
N ILE A 199 -19.75 6.74 -19.03
CA ILE A 199 -19.70 5.42 -18.38
C ILE A 199 -19.81 5.59 -16.85
N LEU A 200 -19.06 6.54 -16.27
CA LEU A 200 -19.10 6.83 -14.84
C LEU A 200 -20.49 7.29 -14.39
N ALA A 201 -21.16 8.17 -15.15
CA ALA A 201 -22.51 8.63 -14.88
C ALA A 201 -23.53 7.49 -14.96
N TYR A 202 -23.41 6.60 -15.96
CA TYR A 202 -24.25 5.42 -16.10
C TYR A 202 -24.11 4.48 -14.88
N ILE A 203 -22.88 4.19 -14.44
CA ILE A 203 -22.62 3.33 -13.27
C ILE A 203 -23.21 3.94 -12.00
N THR A 204 -22.94 5.21 -11.74
CA THR A 204 -23.40 5.91 -10.53
C THR A 204 -24.91 6.19 -10.55
N GLY A 205 -25.52 6.25 -11.72
CA GLY A 205 -26.93 6.59 -11.89
C GLY A 205 -27.22 8.05 -11.61
N THR A 206 -26.24 8.94 -11.77
CA THR A 206 -26.43 10.38 -11.61
C THR A 206 -26.98 11.01 -12.87
N ASP A 207 -27.88 11.98 -12.67
CA ASP A 207 -28.47 12.75 -13.78
C ASP A 207 -27.64 13.99 -14.15
N LYS A 208 -26.65 14.37 -13.32
CA LYS A 208 -25.85 15.58 -13.51
C LYS A 208 -24.37 15.34 -13.28
N THR A 209 -23.58 15.69 -14.28
CA THR A 209 -22.11 15.64 -14.20
C THR A 209 -21.54 17.05 -14.29
N LEU A 210 -20.64 17.41 -13.36
CA LEU A 210 -19.93 18.69 -13.34
C LEU A 210 -18.48 18.46 -13.71
N LEU A 211 -18.03 19.04 -14.83
CA LEU A 211 -16.63 19.05 -15.21
C LEU A 211 -15.99 20.37 -14.77
N ALA A 212 -15.00 20.32 -13.90
CA ALA A 212 -14.29 21.50 -13.43
C ALA A 212 -12.90 21.63 -14.05
N ILE A 213 -12.58 22.81 -14.58
CA ILE A 213 -11.28 23.15 -15.16
C ILE A 213 -10.88 24.55 -14.65
N GLU A 214 -9.59 24.77 -14.36
CA GLU A 214 -9.08 26.10 -14.01
C GLU A 214 -9.04 27.04 -15.21
N ASP A 215 -9.23 28.33 -14.95
CA ASP A 215 -9.26 29.41 -15.93
C ASP A 215 -7.90 29.63 -16.66
N ASN A 216 -6.82 29.08 -16.15
CA ASN A 216 -5.48 29.10 -16.77
C ASN A 216 -5.27 28.05 -17.89
N LYS A 217 -6.32 27.33 -18.31
CA LYS A 217 -6.25 26.25 -19.33
C LYS A 217 -7.21 26.50 -20.51
N PRO A 218 -7.06 27.62 -21.26
CA PRO A 218 -8.04 28.03 -22.29
C PRO A 218 -8.24 26.96 -23.36
N GLU A 219 -7.18 26.31 -23.86
CA GLU A 219 -7.30 25.31 -24.92
C GLU A 219 -7.97 24.02 -24.44
N ALA A 220 -7.73 23.59 -23.17
CA ALA A 220 -8.44 22.47 -22.57
C ALA A 220 -9.94 22.78 -22.38
N ILE A 221 -10.25 24.01 -21.92
CA ILE A 221 -11.62 24.50 -21.80
C ILE A 221 -12.33 24.45 -23.15
N ASP A 222 -11.72 24.93 -24.22
CA ASP A 222 -12.32 24.95 -25.56
C ASP A 222 -12.49 23.54 -26.13
N SER A 223 -11.47 22.68 -25.99
CA SER A 223 -11.56 21.28 -26.43
C SER A 223 -12.66 20.52 -25.69
N MET A 224 -12.76 20.66 -24.37
CA MET A 224 -13.80 20.01 -23.57
C MET A 224 -15.18 20.60 -23.86
N ARG A 225 -15.31 21.92 -24.04
CA ARG A 225 -16.58 22.56 -24.42
C ARG A 225 -17.14 22.01 -25.73
N VAL A 226 -16.30 21.83 -26.72
CA VAL A 226 -16.70 21.20 -28.01
C VAL A 226 -17.11 19.75 -27.80
N ALA A 227 -16.36 18.99 -26.98
CA ALA A 227 -16.63 17.58 -26.78
C ALA A 227 -17.91 17.29 -25.99
N ILE A 228 -18.32 18.20 -25.08
CA ILE A 228 -19.56 18.06 -24.30
C ILE A 228 -20.80 18.69 -24.95
N ALA A 229 -20.65 19.40 -26.07
CA ALA A 229 -21.73 20.19 -26.67
C ALA A 229 -23.01 19.38 -27.02
N GLU A 230 -22.90 18.08 -27.20
CA GLU A 230 -24.00 17.16 -27.50
C GLU A 230 -24.68 16.57 -26.25
N TYR A 231 -24.23 16.94 -25.03
CA TYR A 231 -24.66 16.31 -23.76
C TYR A 231 -25.19 17.35 -22.78
N ASP A 232 -26.50 17.42 -22.63
CA ASP A 232 -27.17 18.36 -21.70
C ASP A 232 -26.97 18.01 -20.23
N ASP A 233 -26.57 16.78 -19.91
CA ASP A 233 -26.34 16.27 -18.57
C ASP A 233 -24.91 16.57 -18.04
N ILE A 234 -24.04 17.12 -18.89
CA ILE A 234 -22.66 17.49 -18.51
C ILE A 234 -22.51 19.02 -18.53
N GLU A 235 -22.08 19.58 -17.42
CA GLU A 235 -21.89 21.01 -17.26
C GLU A 235 -20.44 21.35 -16.99
N LEU A 236 -19.86 22.25 -17.83
CA LEU A 236 -18.51 22.77 -17.62
C LEU A 236 -18.52 23.90 -16.60
N ARG A 237 -17.68 23.80 -15.58
CA ARG A 237 -17.45 24.79 -14.53
C ARG A 237 -16.01 25.28 -14.61
N ILE A 238 -15.84 26.57 -14.89
CA ILE A 238 -14.53 27.22 -14.88
C ILE A 238 -14.28 27.76 -13.48
N VAL A 239 -13.24 27.26 -12.81
CA VAL A 239 -12.87 27.68 -11.47
C VAL A 239 -11.61 28.55 -11.50
N PRO A 240 -11.49 29.53 -10.59
CA PRO A 240 -10.32 30.39 -10.54
C PRO A 240 -9.07 29.60 -10.16
N THR A 241 -7.94 29.93 -10.78
CA THR A 241 -6.63 29.38 -10.46
C THR A 241 -6.21 29.78 -9.05
N LYS A 242 -6.24 28.83 -8.13
CA LYS A 242 -5.86 29.01 -6.73
C LYS A 242 -5.46 27.65 -6.14
N TYR A 243 -4.26 27.53 -5.63
CA TYR A 243 -3.80 26.27 -5.00
C TYR A 243 -4.32 26.14 -3.55
N PRO A 244 -4.88 25.01 -3.10
CA PRO A 244 -5.10 23.74 -3.80
C PRO A 244 -6.58 23.49 -4.20
N SER A 245 -7.11 24.25 -5.16
CA SER A 245 -8.48 24.12 -5.70
C SER A 245 -8.80 22.68 -6.19
N GLY A 246 -7.78 21.95 -6.69
CA GLY A 246 -7.89 20.56 -7.14
C GLY A 246 -8.05 19.54 -6.01
N GLY A 247 -7.94 19.95 -4.74
CA GLY A 247 -8.23 19.07 -3.61
C GLY A 247 -9.72 18.67 -3.59
N GLU A 248 -10.03 17.38 -3.34
CA GLU A 248 -11.41 16.85 -3.44
C GLU A 248 -12.40 17.68 -2.61
N LYS A 249 -12.12 17.94 -1.34
CA LYS A 249 -13.01 18.71 -0.45
C LYS A 249 -13.11 20.19 -0.88
N GLN A 250 -12.02 20.79 -1.34
CA GLN A 250 -11.97 22.18 -1.79
C GLN A 250 -12.76 22.35 -3.10
N LEU A 251 -12.62 21.43 -4.04
CA LEU A 251 -13.37 21.50 -5.29
C LEU A 251 -14.87 21.27 -5.08
N ILE A 252 -15.25 20.35 -4.21
CA ILE A 252 -16.65 20.18 -3.81
C ILE A 252 -17.21 21.49 -3.24
N GLN A 253 -16.48 22.14 -2.34
CA GLN A 253 -16.90 23.41 -1.74
C GLN A 253 -17.03 24.52 -2.81
N LEU A 254 -16.10 24.61 -3.75
CA LEU A 254 -16.17 25.56 -4.88
C LEU A 254 -17.44 25.37 -5.71
N LEU A 255 -17.79 24.11 -6.03
CA LEU A 255 -18.90 23.79 -6.94
C LEU A 255 -20.26 23.73 -6.26
N THR A 256 -20.32 23.49 -4.97
CA THR A 256 -21.58 23.27 -4.23
C THR A 256 -21.88 24.34 -3.18
N GLY A 257 -20.89 25.20 -2.84
CA GLY A 257 -21.00 26.16 -1.74
C GLY A 257 -20.92 25.52 -0.34
N HIS A 258 -20.78 24.19 -0.25
CA HIS A 258 -20.82 23.44 1.01
C HIS A 258 -19.51 22.69 1.26
N GLU A 259 -19.04 22.76 2.49
CA GLU A 259 -17.86 22.01 2.94
C GLU A 259 -18.23 20.56 3.25
N VAL A 260 -17.36 19.62 2.85
CA VAL A 260 -17.49 18.22 3.30
C VAL A 260 -17.09 18.14 4.77
N PRO A 261 -18.00 17.75 5.68
CA PRO A 261 -17.72 17.73 7.11
C PRO A 261 -16.51 16.90 7.49
N SER A 262 -15.86 17.25 8.62
CA SER A 262 -14.76 16.47 9.18
C SER A 262 -15.16 15.00 9.37
N LYS A 263 -14.24 14.09 9.08
CA LYS A 263 -14.44 12.63 9.17
C LYS A 263 -15.53 12.04 8.25
N GLN A 264 -16.20 12.86 7.42
CA GLN A 264 -17.17 12.38 6.42
C GLN A 264 -16.55 12.25 5.04
N LEU A 265 -17.16 11.37 4.22
CA LEU A 265 -16.81 11.17 2.82
C LEU A 265 -17.77 11.96 1.92
N PRO A 266 -17.35 12.40 0.72
CA PRO A 266 -18.21 13.11 -0.24
C PRO A 266 -19.52 12.38 -0.56
N ILE A 267 -19.53 11.07 -0.55
CA ILE A 267 -20.74 10.25 -0.79
C ILE A 267 -21.84 10.48 0.24
N GLU A 268 -21.51 10.93 1.47
CA GLU A 268 -22.50 11.30 2.48
C GLU A 268 -23.34 12.51 2.03
N MET A 269 -22.77 13.34 1.14
CA MET A 269 -23.46 14.47 0.49
C MET A 269 -24.05 14.09 -0.89
N GLY A 270 -24.03 12.81 -1.27
CA GLY A 270 -24.46 12.36 -2.59
C GLY A 270 -23.52 12.75 -3.72
N ILE A 271 -22.22 12.92 -3.45
CA ILE A 271 -21.22 13.37 -4.41
C ILE A 271 -20.15 12.30 -4.60
N ILE A 272 -19.84 12.02 -5.87
CA ILE A 272 -18.63 11.24 -6.23
C ILE A 272 -17.76 12.13 -7.12
N MET A 273 -16.44 12.14 -6.83
CA MET A 273 -15.47 12.86 -7.65
C MET A 273 -14.50 11.87 -8.30
N GLN A 274 -14.19 12.10 -9.60
CA GLN A 274 -13.16 11.39 -10.35
C GLN A 274 -12.28 12.39 -11.11
N ASN A 275 -11.03 12.02 -11.36
CA ASN A 275 -10.11 12.84 -12.16
C ASN A 275 -10.34 12.57 -13.66
N VAL A 276 -10.00 13.53 -14.55
CA VAL A 276 -10.13 13.39 -16.02
C VAL A 276 -9.34 12.21 -16.57
N GLY A 277 -8.11 11.98 -16.09
CA GLY A 277 -7.30 10.81 -16.48
C GLY A 277 -7.93 9.49 -16.03
N THR A 278 -8.64 9.47 -14.89
CA THR A 278 -9.41 8.29 -14.45
C THR A 278 -10.60 8.05 -15.38
N ALA A 279 -11.33 9.10 -15.80
CA ALA A 279 -12.42 8.98 -16.76
C ALA A 279 -11.90 8.42 -18.10
N PHE A 280 -10.78 8.93 -18.60
CA PHE A 280 -10.11 8.40 -19.79
C PHE A 280 -9.76 6.90 -19.62
N ALA A 281 -9.12 6.52 -18.51
CA ALA A 281 -8.77 5.12 -18.25
C ALA A 281 -9.99 4.19 -18.13
N VAL A 282 -11.12 4.68 -17.61
CA VAL A 282 -12.40 3.94 -17.58
C VAL A 282 -12.92 3.71 -18.99
N LYS A 283 -12.85 4.69 -19.88
CA LYS A 283 -13.21 4.51 -21.30
C LYS A 283 -12.33 3.46 -21.96
N GLU A 284 -11.02 3.53 -21.79
CA GLU A 284 -10.09 2.55 -22.34
C GLU A 284 -10.39 1.13 -21.81
N ALA A 285 -10.66 1.00 -20.50
CA ALA A 285 -10.96 -0.28 -19.87
C ALA A 285 -12.27 -0.90 -20.38
N VAL A 286 -13.33 -0.11 -20.44
CA VAL A 286 -14.68 -0.61 -20.77
C VAL A 286 -14.85 -0.75 -22.27
N ILE A 287 -14.60 0.32 -23.04
CA ILE A 287 -14.86 0.33 -24.50
C ILE A 287 -13.77 -0.41 -25.25
N ASP A 288 -12.50 -0.14 -24.97
CA ASP A 288 -11.38 -0.66 -25.77
C ASP A 288 -10.81 -1.98 -25.24
N ASP A 289 -11.26 -2.46 -24.08
CA ASP A 289 -10.68 -3.60 -23.35
C ASP A 289 -9.17 -3.44 -23.14
N LYS A 290 -8.76 -2.21 -22.83
CA LYS A 290 -7.37 -1.85 -22.56
C LYS A 290 -7.19 -1.58 -21.06
N PRO A 291 -6.46 -2.43 -20.34
CA PRO A 291 -6.17 -2.20 -18.93
C PRO A 291 -5.24 -1.01 -18.73
N LEU A 292 -5.15 -0.52 -17.49
CA LEU A 292 -4.25 0.59 -17.13
C LEU A 292 -2.78 0.11 -17.15
N ILE A 293 -2.12 0.30 -18.28
CA ILE A 293 -0.74 -0.11 -18.55
C ILE A 293 0.20 1.05 -18.89
N GLU A 294 -0.33 2.23 -19.08
CA GLU A 294 0.42 3.44 -19.36
C GLU A 294 -0.32 4.66 -18.81
N ARG A 295 0.38 5.77 -18.66
CA ARG A 295 -0.23 7.04 -18.29
C ARG A 295 0.54 8.21 -18.86
N VAL A 296 -0.10 9.39 -18.91
CA VAL A 296 0.56 10.65 -19.23
C VAL A 296 1.39 11.10 -18.02
N VAL A 297 2.65 11.44 -18.27
CA VAL A 297 3.59 11.95 -17.27
C VAL A 297 4.20 13.25 -17.78
N THR A 298 4.17 14.30 -16.98
CA THR A 298 4.86 15.57 -17.27
C THR A 298 6.35 15.42 -16.96
N LEU A 299 7.21 15.73 -17.91
CA LEU A 299 8.66 15.84 -17.75
C LEU A 299 9.03 17.32 -17.84
N THR A 300 9.58 17.91 -16.78
CA THR A 300 9.76 19.36 -16.70
C THR A 300 10.85 19.78 -15.72
N GLY A 301 11.20 21.07 -15.75
CA GLY A 301 12.26 21.69 -14.97
C GLY A 301 13.38 22.22 -15.85
N GLU A 302 14.16 23.19 -15.35
CA GLU A 302 15.23 23.84 -16.14
C GLU A 302 16.38 22.90 -16.52
N CYS A 303 16.51 21.73 -15.84
CA CYS A 303 17.56 20.75 -16.15
C CYS A 303 17.14 19.71 -17.21
N ILE A 304 16.03 19.92 -17.92
CA ILE A 304 15.55 19.07 -19.01
C ILE A 304 15.56 19.86 -20.34
N GLU A 305 16.19 19.29 -21.38
CA GLU A 305 16.25 19.93 -22.70
C GLU A 305 14.93 19.88 -23.47
N GLN A 306 14.16 18.81 -23.29
CA GLN A 306 12.94 18.55 -24.02
C GLN A 306 11.75 18.36 -23.05
N PRO A 307 11.32 19.44 -22.34
CA PRO A 307 10.16 19.36 -21.49
C PRO A 307 8.90 19.00 -22.30
N GLY A 308 7.91 18.41 -21.65
CA GLY A 308 6.66 18.02 -22.28
C GLY A 308 5.94 16.92 -21.55
N ASN A 309 4.84 16.47 -22.13
CA ASN A 309 4.05 15.37 -21.58
C ASN A 309 4.23 14.13 -22.45
N VAL A 310 4.39 12.99 -21.79
CA VAL A 310 4.66 11.74 -22.48
C VAL A 310 3.74 10.62 -22.04
N TRP A 311 3.30 9.78 -22.97
CA TRP A 311 2.78 8.47 -22.66
C TRP A 311 3.92 7.58 -22.19
N SER A 312 3.92 7.27 -20.90
CA SER A 312 4.91 6.39 -20.29
C SER A 312 4.27 5.06 -19.92
N PRO A 313 4.77 3.94 -20.42
CA PRO A 313 4.40 2.61 -19.92
C PRO A 313 4.65 2.51 -18.42
N LEU A 314 3.76 1.83 -17.70
CA LEU A 314 4.00 1.52 -16.29
C LEU A 314 5.25 0.64 -16.18
N GLY A 315 6.05 0.91 -15.16
CA GLY A 315 7.30 0.18 -14.96
C GLY A 315 8.52 0.80 -15.65
N THR A 316 8.34 1.82 -16.49
CA THR A 316 9.49 2.55 -17.10
C THR A 316 10.32 3.17 -15.97
N PRO A 317 11.64 2.91 -15.91
CA PRO A 317 12.52 3.55 -14.94
C PRO A 317 12.59 5.07 -15.16
N VAL A 318 12.66 5.83 -14.06
CA VAL A 318 12.74 7.30 -14.15
C VAL A 318 14.01 7.76 -14.85
N ASP A 319 15.14 7.07 -14.65
CA ASP A 319 16.39 7.35 -15.38
C ASP A 319 16.24 7.25 -16.91
N ALA A 320 15.48 6.28 -17.42
CA ALA A 320 15.16 6.17 -18.85
C ALA A 320 14.31 7.36 -19.35
N LEU A 321 13.38 7.88 -18.52
CA LEU A 321 12.64 9.09 -18.84
C LEU A 321 13.53 10.34 -18.84
N LEU A 322 14.47 10.43 -17.92
CA LEU A 322 15.43 11.51 -17.81
C LEU A 322 16.38 11.52 -19.02
N GLU A 323 16.87 10.36 -19.44
CA GLU A 323 17.67 10.23 -20.65
C GLU A 323 16.89 10.65 -21.90
N TYR A 324 15.65 10.17 -22.06
CA TYR A 324 14.76 10.54 -23.16
C TYR A 324 14.52 12.05 -23.23
N ALA A 325 14.38 12.72 -22.08
CA ALA A 325 14.11 14.14 -21.98
C ALA A 325 15.37 15.03 -22.10
N GLY A 326 16.56 14.44 -22.25
CA GLY A 326 17.82 15.19 -22.35
C GLY A 326 18.21 15.83 -21.01
N PHE A 327 18.18 15.05 -19.93
CA PHE A 327 18.54 15.52 -18.61
C PHE A 327 20.00 15.96 -18.52
N LYS A 328 20.23 17.15 -17.98
CA LYS A 328 21.55 17.74 -17.71
C LYS A 328 21.72 17.94 -16.21
N PRO A 329 22.39 17.01 -15.51
CA PRO A 329 22.55 17.09 -14.06
C PRO A 329 23.41 18.29 -13.65
N GLU A 330 22.98 18.98 -12.59
CA GLU A 330 23.73 20.02 -11.89
C GLU A 330 24.28 19.53 -10.56
N GLN A 331 25.15 20.34 -9.94
CA GLN A 331 25.58 20.08 -8.57
C GLN A 331 24.39 20.18 -7.60
N GLN A 332 24.26 19.22 -6.67
CA GLN A 332 23.12 19.11 -5.75
C GLN A 332 21.74 18.91 -6.43
N GLN A 333 21.75 18.27 -7.59
CA GLN A 333 20.56 18.00 -8.39
C GLN A 333 19.52 17.21 -7.60
N ARG A 334 18.27 17.67 -7.69
CA ARG A 334 17.11 16.95 -7.16
C ARG A 334 16.24 16.47 -8.32
N VAL A 335 15.78 15.24 -8.22
CA VAL A 335 14.71 14.69 -9.06
C VAL A 335 13.48 14.50 -8.18
N ILE A 336 12.40 15.17 -8.52
CA ILE A 336 11.17 15.19 -7.74
C ILE A 336 10.10 14.40 -8.50
N MET A 337 9.50 13.42 -7.85
CA MET A 337 8.30 12.74 -8.35
C MET A 337 7.07 13.49 -7.87
N GLY A 338 6.28 13.99 -8.83
CA GLY A 338 5.18 14.92 -8.57
C GLY A 338 5.61 16.39 -8.73
N GLY A 339 4.80 17.31 -8.21
CA GLY A 339 5.10 18.74 -8.22
C GLY A 339 5.88 19.22 -6.99
N PRO A 340 6.19 20.52 -6.92
CA PRO A 340 6.98 21.07 -5.83
C PRO A 340 6.24 21.15 -4.50
N MET A 341 4.89 21.13 -4.51
CA MET A 341 4.07 21.29 -3.31
C MET A 341 3.76 19.95 -2.63
N MET A 342 3.33 18.94 -3.39
CA MET A 342 2.91 17.63 -2.85
C MET A 342 3.88 16.50 -3.18
N GLY A 343 4.77 16.67 -4.13
CA GLY A 343 5.77 15.67 -4.54
C GLY A 343 6.83 15.39 -3.48
N PHE A 344 7.78 14.55 -3.85
CA PHE A 344 8.92 14.19 -2.99
C PHE A 344 10.18 13.97 -3.83
N THR A 345 11.33 14.29 -3.26
CA THR A 345 12.63 14.04 -3.89
C THR A 345 12.91 12.52 -3.88
N LEU A 346 13.28 12.01 -5.05
CA LEU A 346 13.70 10.62 -5.20
C LEU A 346 15.11 10.43 -4.62
N PRO A 347 15.33 9.45 -3.73
CA PRO A 347 16.67 9.12 -3.26
C PRO A 347 17.54 8.46 -4.34
N ILE A 348 16.92 7.82 -5.31
CA ILE A 348 17.54 7.20 -6.50
C ILE A 348 16.58 7.32 -7.68
N THR A 349 17.10 7.37 -8.89
CA THR A 349 16.30 7.48 -10.13
C THR A 349 15.96 6.14 -10.77
N ALA A 350 16.61 5.06 -10.38
CA ALA A 350 16.30 3.70 -10.82
C ALA A 350 14.99 3.15 -10.18
N VAL A 351 13.96 4.00 -10.08
CA VAL A 351 12.63 3.66 -9.60
C VAL A 351 11.63 3.73 -10.75
N PRO A 352 10.59 2.89 -10.78
CA PRO A 352 9.67 2.84 -11.91
C PRO A 352 8.58 3.91 -11.87
N VAL A 353 8.06 4.27 -13.04
CA VAL A 353 6.74 4.91 -13.18
C VAL A 353 5.66 3.93 -12.71
N ILE A 354 4.79 4.40 -11.84
CA ILE A 354 3.66 3.64 -11.29
C ILE A 354 2.33 4.32 -11.61
N LYS A 355 1.21 3.68 -11.31
CA LYS A 355 -0.15 4.21 -11.61
C LYS A 355 -0.38 5.63 -11.08
N THR A 356 0.28 6.05 -10.01
CA THR A 356 0.13 7.38 -9.40
C THR A 356 1.16 8.41 -9.83
N THR A 357 2.16 8.05 -10.64
CA THR A 357 3.19 8.98 -11.14
C THR A 357 2.59 9.89 -12.21
N ASN A 358 2.55 11.19 -12.01
CA ASN A 358 2.01 12.17 -12.97
C ASN A 358 3.05 13.19 -13.45
N CYS A 359 4.19 13.31 -12.76
CA CYS A 359 5.23 14.27 -13.11
C CYS A 359 6.60 13.81 -12.60
N ILE A 360 7.63 14.10 -13.39
CA ILE A 360 9.03 14.08 -12.98
C ILE A 360 9.55 15.50 -13.19
N LEU A 361 9.83 16.18 -12.07
CA LEU A 361 10.33 17.55 -12.03
C LEU A 361 11.81 17.55 -11.71
N VAL A 362 12.61 18.18 -12.55
CA VAL A 362 14.07 18.27 -12.43
C VAL A 362 14.49 19.75 -12.46
N PRO A 363 14.27 20.47 -11.34
CA PRO A 363 14.53 21.88 -11.28
C PRO A 363 16.04 22.16 -11.18
N SER A 364 16.50 23.29 -11.73
CA SER A 364 17.81 23.81 -11.39
C SER A 364 17.86 24.29 -9.93
N THR A 365 19.05 24.46 -9.39
CA THR A 365 19.22 25.01 -8.02
C THR A 365 18.75 26.44 -7.91
N ARG A 366 18.74 27.19 -9.03
CA ARG A 366 18.20 28.55 -9.11
C ARG A 366 16.68 28.55 -9.16
N GLU A 367 16.09 27.59 -9.91
CA GLU A 367 14.64 27.51 -10.13
C GLU A 367 13.90 27.11 -8.83
N LEU A 368 14.45 26.13 -8.14
CA LEU A 368 13.92 25.64 -6.86
C LEU A 368 15.10 25.39 -5.91
N PRO A 369 15.54 26.40 -5.16
CA PRO A 369 16.67 26.25 -4.24
C PRO A 369 16.47 25.09 -3.26
N PRO A 370 17.56 24.41 -2.85
CA PRO A 370 17.47 23.45 -1.73
C PRO A 370 16.87 24.13 -0.51
N PRO A 371 16.05 23.44 0.28
CA PRO A 371 15.53 24.02 1.53
C PRO A 371 16.71 24.34 2.47
N GLY A 372 16.59 25.50 3.14
CA GLY A 372 17.52 25.89 4.20
C GLY A 372 17.32 25.05 5.47
N ASP A 373 18.11 25.40 6.50
CA ASP A 373 17.97 24.77 7.81
C ASP A 373 16.67 25.22 8.49
N GLU A 374 15.98 24.28 9.13
CA GLU A 374 14.78 24.57 9.92
C GLU A 374 15.10 25.53 11.06
N MET A 375 14.45 26.68 11.08
CA MET A 375 14.57 27.66 12.16
C MET A 375 13.41 27.56 13.17
N ALA A 376 13.57 28.18 14.33
CA ALA A 376 12.53 28.21 15.34
C ALA A 376 11.28 28.96 14.83
N CYS A 377 10.08 28.49 15.18
CA CYS A 377 8.83 29.12 14.84
C CYS A 377 8.71 30.51 15.49
N ILE A 378 8.56 31.55 14.68
CA ILE A 378 8.38 32.95 15.15
C ILE A 378 6.93 33.32 15.43
N ARG A 379 5.98 32.39 15.32
CA ARG A 379 4.54 32.54 15.57
C ARG A 379 3.86 33.61 14.69
N CYS A 380 4.28 33.79 13.45
CA CYS A 380 3.73 34.79 12.52
C CYS A 380 2.28 34.54 12.09
N GLY A 381 1.76 33.29 12.22
CA GLY A 381 0.38 32.94 11.84
C GLY A 381 0.15 32.59 10.37
N ALA A 382 1.06 32.94 9.45
CA ALA A 382 0.88 32.77 8.00
C ALA A 382 0.45 31.36 7.60
N CYS A 383 0.98 30.33 8.24
CA CYS A 383 0.62 28.93 7.95
C CYS A 383 -0.85 28.59 8.27
N ALA A 384 -1.46 29.25 9.26
CA ALA A 384 -2.88 29.07 9.60
C ALA A 384 -3.79 29.81 8.60
N GLU A 385 -3.39 31.00 8.15
CA GLU A 385 -4.14 31.81 7.18
C GLU A 385 -4.31 31.10 5.84
N VAL A 386 -3.28 30.37 5.39
CA VAL A 386 -3.30 29.68 4.10
C VAL A 386 -3.86 28.24 4.16
N CYS A 387 -4.20 27.75 5.35
CA CYS A 387 -4.67 26.37 5.49
C CYS A 387 -6.08 26.19 4.88
N PRO A 388 -6.25 25.36 3.81
CA PRO A 388 -7.55 25.18 3.17
C PRO A 388 -8.52 24.31 4.01
N ALA A 389 -8.03 23.68 5.07
CA ALA A 389 -8.82 22.89 6.02
C ALA A 389 -8.95 23.60 7.39
N THR A 390 -8.63 24.90 7.47
CA THR A 390 -8.75 25.76 8.68
C THR A 390 -8.10 25.17 9.93
N LEU A 391 -7.00 24.44 9.76
CA LEU A 391 -6.21 23.85 10.84
C LEU A 391 -5.24 24.87 11.42
N GLN A 392 -4.60 24.48 12.53
CA GLN A 392 -3.52 25.25 13.15
C GLN A 392 -2.16 24.52 12.94
N PRO A 393 -1.48 24.75 11.80
CA PRO A 393 -0.28 23.99 11.45
C PRO A 393 0.84 24.10 12.49
N GLN A 394 1.08 25.26 13.09
CA GLN A 394 2.11 25.42 14.13
C GLN A 394 1.80 24.57 15.37
N GLN A 395 0.53 24.44 15.78
CA GLN A 395 0.14 23.61 16.91
C GLN A 395 0.33 22.13 16.59
N LEU A 396 -0.13 21.70 15.40
CA LEU A 396 0.04 20.33 14.94
C LEU A 396 1.52 19.93 14.86
N GLN A 397 2.42 20.84 14.47
CA GLN A 397 3.87 20.58 14.40
C GLN A 397 4.45 20.35 15.81
N TRP A 398 4.07 21.15 16.81
CA TRP A 398 4.54 20.95 18.18
C TRP A 398 4.07 19.62 18.76
N LEU A 399 2.78 19.30 18.58
CA LEU A 399 2.23 18.02 19.02
C LEU A 399 2.87 16.84 18.30
N ALA A 400 3.18 16.96 17.00
CA ALA A 400 3.88 15.93 16.23
C ALA A 400 5.32 15.71 16.73
N LYS A 401 6.06 16.78 17.03
CA LYS A 401 7.38 16.69 17.65
C LYS A 401 7.33 16.07 19.05
N ALA A 402 6.32 16.41 19.84
CA ALA A 402 6.09 15.81 21.16
C ALA A 402 5.56 14.37 21.11
N LYS A 403 5.16 13.87 19.92
CA LYS A 403 4.49 12.57 19.72
C LYS A 403 3.22 12.40 20.54
N ASP A 404 2.52 13.51 20.79
CA ASP A 404 1.23 13.53 21.47
C ASP A 404 0.12 13.20 20.47
N TYR A 405 -0.06 11.91 20.20
CA TYR A 405 -1.02 11.42 19.22
C TYR A 405 -2.48 11.65 19.61
N PRO A 406 -2.90 11.52 20.86
CA PRO A 406 -4.25 11.88 21.27
C PRO A 406 -4.58 13.36 20.98
N ALA A 407 -3.72 14.28 21.37
CA ALA A 407 -3.91 15.70 21.09
C ALA A 407 -3.88 16.02 19.58
N LEU A 408 -3.09 15.31 18.78
CA LEU A 408 -3.11 15.43 17.32
C LEU A 408 -4.45 15.00 16.71
N GLU A 409 -5.09 13.96 17.24
CA GLU A 409 -6.42 13.52 16.81
C GLU A 409 -7.51 14.52 17.21
N GLU A 410 -7.46 15.08 18.42
CA GLU A 410 -8.35 16.13 18.89
C GLU A 410 -8.23 17.42 18.06
N ASN A 411 -7.02 17.74 17.58
CA ASN A 411 -6.75 18.86 16.68
C ASN A 411 -6.94 18.53 15.19
N ASN A 412 -7.67 17.45 14.88
CA ASN A 412 -8.07 17.05 13.53
C ASN A 412 -6.89 16.90 12.53
N LEU A 413 -5.76 16.34 12.96
CA LEU A 413 -4.62 16.11 12.07
C LEU A 413 -5.01 15.37 10.77
N PHE A 414 -6.00 14.46 10.83
CA PHE A 414 -6.43 13.69 9.66
C PHE A 414 -7.21 14.50 8.62
N ASP A 415 -7.70 15.69 8.94
CA ASP A 415 -8.31 16.61 7.97
C ASP A 415 -7.26 17.39 7.16
N CYS A 416 -5.98 17.35 7.57
CA CYS A 416 -4.89 17.89 6.78
C CYS A 416 -4.75 17.10 5.47
N ILE A 417 -4.87 17.79 4.32
CA ILE A 417 -4.73 17.21 2.98
C ILE A 417 -3.29 17.14 2.48
N GLU A 418 -2.31 17.53 3.31
CA GLU A 418 -0.87 17.50 3.01
C GLU A 418 -0.47 18.34 1.78
N CYS A 419 -1.22 19.40 1.48
CA CYS A 419 -1.03 20.22 0.30
C CYS A 419 0.26 21.06 0.28
N GLY A 420 0.96 21.22 1.40
CA GLY A 420 2.22 21.98 1.44
C GLY A 420 2.07 23.49 1.56
N ALA A 421 0.87 24.09 1.42
CA ALA A 421 0.69 25.55 1.45
C ALA A 421 1.26 26.19 2.72
N CYS A 422 1.07 25.57 3.88
CA CYS A 422 1.60 26.04 5.15
C CYS A 422 3.14 26.03 5.23
N ALA A 423 3.79 25.04 4.63
CA ALA A 423 5.25 24.97 4.57
C ALA A 423 5.80 25.99 3.57
N PHE A 424 5.10 26.20 2.43
CA PHE A 424 5.48 27.18 1.40
C PHE A 424 5.57 28.61 1.94
N VAL A 425 4.64 29.02 2.82
CA VAL A 425 4.62 30.38 3.37
C VAL A 425 5.42 30.54 4.66
N CYS A 426 6.06 29.46 5.16
CA CYS A 426 6.77 29.49 6.44
C CYS A 426 8.12 30.20 6.31
N PRO A 427 8.31 31.40 6.94
CA PRO A 427 9.59 32.11 6.86
C PRO A 427 10.71 31.43 7.66
N SER A 428 10.37 30.46 8.52
CA SER A 428 11.32 29.64 9.29
C SER A 428 11.65 28.32 8.61
N GLU A 429 11.24 28.10 7.38
CA GLU A 429 11.49 26.89 6.56
C GLU A 429 11.15 25.57 7.27
N ILE A 430 10.14 25.60 8.16
CA ILE A 430 9.73 24.40 8.90
C ILE A 430 9.05 23.42 7.95
N PRO A 431 9.53 22.17 7.83
CA PRO A 431 8.92 21.15 6.96
C PRO A 431 7.64 20.57 7.58
N LEU A 432 6.61 21.44 7.77
CA LEU A 432 5.37 21.14 8.49
C LEU A 432 4.71 19.83 8.02
N VAL A 433 4.56 19.66 6.71
CA VAL A 433 3.91 18.47 6.13
C VAL A 433 4.69 17.19 6.40
N HIS A 434 6.02 17.26 6.49
CA HIS A 434 6.84 16.10 6.84
C HIS A 434 6.50 15.57 8.24
N TYR A 435 6.36 16.46 9.23
CA TYR A 435 5.94 16.10 10.58
C TYR A 435 4.56 15.44 10.59
N TYR A 436 3.61 15.98 9.79
CA TYR A 436 2.25 15.42 9.73
C TYR A 436 2.21 14.06 9.05
N ARG A 437 2.92 13.87 7.94
CA ARG A 437 3.05 12.56 7.28
C ARG A 437 3.64 11.51 8.21
N GLN A 438 4.69 11.87 8.95
CA GLN A 438 5.31 10.98 9.94
C GLN A 438 4.35 10.63 11.07
N ALA A 439 3.68 11.62 11.68
CA ALA A 439 2.72 11.40 12.75
C ALA A 439 1.54 10.53 12.29
N LYS A 440 0.91 10.85 11.15
CA LYS A 440 -0.18 10.04 10.56
C LYS A 440 0.25 8.60 10.28
N SER A 441 1.46 8.40 9.77
CA SER A 441 2.00 7.05 9.52
C SER A 441 2.14 6.26 10.81
N GLN A 442 2.68 6.87 11.87
CA GLN A 442 2.84 6.22 13.17
C GLN A 442 1.49 5.91 13.83
N MET A 443 0.54 6.84 13.81
CA MET A 443 -0.83 6.63 14.33
C MET A 443 -1.54 5.48 13.59
N ARG A 444 -1.46 5.45 12.27
CA ARG A 444 -2.04 4.35 11.46
C ARG A 444 -1.37 3.01 11.76
N ASN A 445 -0.06 2.98 11.96
CA ASN A 445 0.66 1.75 12.30
C ASN A 445 0.25 1.26 13.69
N GLN A 446 0.18 2.14 14.70
CA GLN A 446 -0.29 1.80 16.04
C GLN A 446 -1.72 1.24 16.02
N ALA A 447 -2.65 1.89 15.30
CA ALA A 447 -4.01 1.41 15.14
C ALA A 447 -4.08 0.02 14.49
N ARG A 448 -3.24 -0.23 13.46
CA ARG A 448 -3.14 -1.56 12.81
C ARG A 448 -2.58 -2.63 13.76
N GLU A 449 -1.57 -2.30 14.55
CA GLU A 449 -1.00 -3.22 15.53
C GLU A 449 -1.99 -3.55 16.65
N GLN A 450 -2.70 -2.54 17.15
CA GLN A 450 -3.77 -2.72 18.14
C GLN A 450 -4.90 -3.61 17.59
N ALA A 451 -5.38 -3.36 16.37
CA ALA A 451 -6.40 -4.18 15.74
C ALA A 451 -5.94 -5.64 15.53
N LYS A 452 -4.67 -5.85 15.13
CA LYS A 452 -4.09 -7.19 15.02
C LYS A 452 -4.01 -7.91 16.37
N ALA A 453 -3.58 -7.19 17.40
CA ALA A 453 -3.47 -7.72 18.76
C ALA A 453 -4.86 -8.10 19.31
N GLU A 454 -5.85 -7.25 19.11
CA GLU A 454 -7.23 -7.52 19.52
C GLU A 454 -7.84 -8.72 18.78
N LEU A 455 -7.63 -8.82 17.47
CA LEU A 455 -8.05 -9.97 16.68
C LEU A 455 -7.37 -11.27 17.15
N ALA A 456 -6.07 -11.21 17.44
CA ALA A 456 -5.32 -12.34 17.97
C ALA A 456 -5.85 -12.77 19.34
N LYS A 457 -6.18 -11.80 20.22
CA LYS A 457 -6.81 -12.05 21.52
C LYS A 457 -8.16 -12.73 21.35
N LYS A 458 -9.06 -12.20 20.52
CA LYS A 458 -10.37 -12.81 20.23
C LYS A 458 -10.25 -14.24 19.69
N ARG A 459 -9.30 -14.49 18.78
CA ARG A 459 -9.02 -15.84 18.25
C ARG A 459 -8.51 -16.79 19.32
N PHE A 460 -7.66 -16.31 20.21
CA PHE A 460 -7.14 -17.10 21.33
C PHE A 460 -8.25 -17.49 22.32
N GLU A 461 -9.08 -16.52 22.73
CA GLU A 461 -10.23 -16.73 23.63
C GLU A 461 -11.24 -17.70 23.01
N ALA A 462 -11.59 -17.54 21.74
CA ALA A 462 -12.48 -18.44 21.02
C ALA A 462 -11.91 -19.89 20.94
N ARG A 463 -10.58 -20.01 20.75
CA ARG A 463 -9.91 -21.32 20.75
C ARG A 463 -9.95 -21.96 22.13
N GLN A 464 -9.70 -21.21 23.21
CA GLN A 464 -9.80 -21.72 24.59
C GLN A 464 -11.21 -22.18 24.92
N ALA A 465 -12.22 -21.35 24.65
CA ALA A 465 -13.62 -21.70 24.87
C ALA A 465 -14.05 -22.95 24.08
N ARG A 466 -13.52 -23.15 22.85
CA ARG A 466 -13.76 -24.40 22.12
C ARG A 466 -13.12 -25.59 22.77
N LEU A 467 -11.87 -25.48 23.22
CA LEU A 467 -11.16 -26.57 23.89
C LEU A 467 -11.79 -26.94 25.24
N GLU A 468 -12.30 -25.96 25.96
CA GLU A 468 -13.04 -26.19 27.22
C GLU A 468 -14.34 -26.94 26.96
N ARG A 469 -15.15 -26.53 25.98
CA ARG A 469 -16.36 -27.25 25.56
C ARG A 469 -16.05 -28.69 25.12
N GLU A 470 -15.00 -28.88 24.31
CA GLU A 470 -14.58 -30.23 23.88
C GLU A 470 -14.17 -31.11 25.08
N LYS A 471 -13.52 -30.54 26.11
CA LYS A 471 -13.19 -31.25 27.36
C LYS A 471 -14.43 -31.60 28.16
N GLU A 472 -15.36 -30.66 28.34
CA GLU A 472 -16.62 -30.88 29.05
C GLU A 472 -17.46 -31.95 28.37
N GLU A 473 -17.64 -31.87 27.05
CA GLU A 473 -18.36 -32.89 26.28
C GLU A 473 -17.70 -34.27 26.36
N ARG A 474 -16.36 -34.33 26.42
CA ARG A 474 -15.62 -35.57 26.60
C ARG A 474 -15.85 -36.13 27.97
N LEU A 475 -15.77 -35.31 29.01
CA LEU A 475 -16.06 -35.72 30.39
C LEU A 475 -17.50 -36.22 30.56
N GLU A 476 -18.45 -35.50 29.96
CA GLU A 476 -19.86 -35.90 30.01
C GLU A 476 -20.11 -37.21 29.26
N ARG A 477 -19.49 -37.42 28.09
CA ARG A 477 -19.52 -38.73 27.40
C ARG A 477 -18.92 -39.84 28.24
N HIS A 478 -17.80 -39.60 28.94
CA HIS A 478 -17.20 -40.56 29.85
C HIS A 478 -18.10 -40.86 31.04
N ARG A 479 -18.76 -39.84 31.62
CA ARG A 479 -19.73 -40.02 32.74
C ARG A 479 -20.92 -40.85 32.29
N LYS A 480 -21.55 -40.51 31.17
CA LYS A 480 -22.68 -41.26 30.59
C LYS A 480 -22.30 -42.71 30.28
N ALA A 481 -21.10 -42.94 29.73
CA ALA A 481 -20.62 -44.31 29.48
C ALA A 481 -20.34 -45.11 30.77
N ALA A 482 -19.86 -44.45 31.83
CA ALA A 482 -19.65 -45.09 33.12
C ALA A 482 -20.98 -45.41 33.84
N GLU A 483 -21.97 -44.52 33.75
CA GLU A 483 -23.33 -44.74 34.25
C GLU A 483 -24.03 -45.89 33.50
N ALA A 484 -23.95 -45.91 32.17
CA ALA A 484 -24.49 -47.00 31.36
C ALA A 484 -23.84 -48.36 31.70
N ARG A 485 -22.51 -48.39 31.94
CA ARG A 485 -21.82 -49.64 32.40
C ARG A 485 -22.28 -50.07 33.77
N LYS A 486 -22.50 -49.16 34.73
CA LYS A 486 -23.05 -49.49 36.04
C LYS A 486 -24.47 -50.05 35.95
N GLN A 487 -25.33 -49.46 35.11
CA GLN A 487 -26.70 -49.95 34.89
C GLN A 487 -26.70 -51.35 34.27
N MET A 488 -25.87 -51.61 33.25
CA MET A 488 -25.72 -52.95 32.67
C MET A 488 -25.19 -53.96 33.68
N GLN A 489 -24.23 -53.58 34.53
CA GLN A 489 -23.77 -54.50 35.65
C GLN A 489 -24.85 -54.78 36.69
N GLN A 490 -25.69 -53.78 37.02
CA GLN A 490 -26.82 -53.94 37.90
C GLN A 490 -27.93 -54.86 37.32
N GLN A 491 -28.21 -54.65 35.99
CA GLN A 491 -29.15 -55.55 35.29
C GLN A 491 -28.64 -56.96 35.18
N GLN A 492 -27.37 -57.18 34.87
CA GLN A 492 -26.76 -58.51 34.85
C GLN A 492 -26.70 -59.16 36.24
N ALA A 493 -26.53 -58.35 37.30
CA ALA A 493 -26.58 -58.87 38.69
C ALA A 493 -28.03 -59.23 39.14
N GLN A 494 -29.02 -58.48 38.64
CA GLN A 494 -30.45 -58.81 38.87
C GLN A 494 -30.89 -60.06 38.11
N GLU A 495 -30.51 -60.20 36.86
CA GLU A 495 -30.79 -61.39 36.03
C GLU A 495 -30.08 -62.63 36.54
N ALA A 496 -28.87 -62.48 37.17
CA ALA A 496 -28.16 -63.58 37.80
C ALA A 496 -28.80 -64.03 39.16
N SER A 497 -29.65 -63.19 39.79
CA SER A 497 -30.35 -63.47 41.00
C SER A 497 -31.71 -64.15 40.81
N GLU A 498 -32.26 -64.20 39.60
CA GLU A 498 -33.54 -64.79 39.23
C GLU A 498 -33.47 -66.18 38.59
N GLN A 499 -32.25 -66.77 38.46
CA GLN A 499 -32.13 -68.17 37.99
C GLN A 499 -31.92 -69.15 39.14
N PRO A 500 -32.74 -70.25 39.24
CA PRO A 500 -32.54 -71.29 40.27
C PRO A 500 -31.23 -72.04 40.02
N SER A 501 -30.52 -72.27 41.12
CA SER A 501 -29.25 -73.00 41.21
C SER A 501 -29.36 -74.43 40.73
N ASP A 502 -28.71 -74.78 39.63
CA ASP A 502 -28.16 -76.09 39.36
C ASP A 502 -26.95 -75.98 38.47
N ASN A 503 -25.76 -75.95 39.02
CA ASN A 503 -24.57 -76.59 38.49
C ASN A 503 -23.30 -76.21 39.26
N ASP A 504 -22.92 -77.05 40.18
CA ASP A 504 -21.56 -77.09 40.70
C ASP A 504 -20.60 -77.54 39.60
N GLY A 505 -19.71 -76.66 39.18
CA GLY A 505 -18.62 -77.06 38.32
C GLY A 505 -17.92 -75.96 37.52
N LYS A 506 -18.50 -74.75 37.38
CA LYS A 506 -17.89 -73.67 36.54
C LYS A 506 -17.32 -72.46 37.28
N SER A 507 -17.48 -72.40 38.62
CA SER A 507 -17.01 -71.25 39.40
C SER A 507 -15.47 -71.24 39.60
N SER A 508 -14.82 -72.41 39.56
CA SER A 508 -13.37 -72.57 39.77
C SER A 508 -12.53 -72.03 38.54
N ALA A 509 -13.06 -72.19 37.33
CA ALA A 509 -12.33 -71.79 36.13
C ALA A 509 -12.34 -70.26 35.90
N VAL A 510 -13.45 -69.60 36.30
CA VAL A 510 -13.56 -68.14 36.15
C VAL A 510 -12.74 -67.43 37.23
N ALA A 511 -12.72 -67.96 38.47
CA ALA A 511 -11.87 -67.40 39.52
C ALA A 511 -10.37 -67.58 39.21
N ALA A 512 -9.97 -68.68 38.57
CA ALA A 512 -8.60 -68.92 38.10
C ALA A 512 -8.21 -68.03 36.96
N ALA A 513 -9.14 -67.72 36.04
CA ALA A 513 -8.90 -66.76 34.90
C ALA A 513 -8.74 -65.33 35.41
N ILE A 514 -9.55 -64.88 36.37
CA ILE A 514 -9.45 -63.56 37.00
C ILE A 514 -8.16 -63.43 37.83
N ALA A 515 -7.74 -64.45 38.51
CA ALA A 515 -6.49 -64.48 39.26
C ALA A 515 -5.26 -64.44 38.32
N ARG A 516 -5.29 -65.13 37.15
CA ARG A 516 -4.25 -65.08 36.16
C ARG A 516 -4.18 -63.69 35.43
N ALA A 517 -5.32 -63.03 35.22
CA ALA A 517 -5.37 -61.69 34.66
C ALA A 517 -4.82 -60.62 35.63
N LYS A 518 -5.11 -60.75 36.95
CA LYS A 518 -4.53 -59.90 37.99
C LYS A 518 -3.03 -60.10 38.17
N ALA A 519 -2.57 -61.38 38.15
CA ALA A 519 -1.14 -61.69 38.22
C ALA A 519 -0.34 -61.18 36.96
N LYS A 520 -0.97 -61.25 35.81
CA LYS A 520 -0.34 -60.74 34.58
C LYS A 520 -0.23 -59.20 34.52
N LYS A 521 -1.13 -58.47 35.24
CA LYS A 521 -1.07 -57.02 35.39
C LYS A 521 -0.04 -56.58 36.43
N ALA A 522 0.14 -57.39 37.52
CA ALA A 522 1.15 -57.13 38.53
C ALA A 522 2.60 -57.45 38.02
N ALA A 523 2.74 -58.40 37.09
CA ALA A 523 4.04 -58.76 36.50
C ALA A 523 4.51 -57.83 35.37
N GLN A 524 3.68 -56.86 34.94
CA GLN A 524 4.04 -55.84 33.94
C GLN A 524 4.56 -54.53 34.55
N GLU A 525 4.55 -54.41 35.87
CA GLU A 525 5.07 -53.23 36.59
C GLU A 525 6.50 -53.38 37.13
N ASP A 526 7.09 -54.56 37.03
CA ASP A 526 8.47 -54.77 37.49
C ASP A 526 9.30 -55.55 36.46
N GLY A 527 10.24 -54.87 35.80
CA GLY A 527 11.25 -55.58 35.00
C GLY A 527 11.78 -54.87 33.79
N SER A 528 12.86 -54.17 33.97
CA SER A 528 13.71 -53.55 32.99
C SER A 528 14.43 -54.53 32.05
N SER A 529 14.86 -53.97 30.88
CA SER A 529 16.01 -54.28 30.00
C SER A 529 15.78 -55.08 28.72
N THR A 530 15.84 -54.40 27.65
CA THR A 530 16.48 -54.43 26.30
C THR A 530 16.97 -55.80 25.68
N PRO A 531 17.22 -55.95 24.33
CA PRO A 531 16.72 -55.26 23.12
C PRO A 531 16.30 -56.19 21.98
N ALA A 532 15.61 -55.70 20.94
CA ALA A 532 15.83 -55.91 19.50
C ALA A 532 14.70 -55.36 18.63
N GLN A 533 15.08 -54.63 17.60
CA GLN A 533 14.28 -54.06 16.51
C GLN A 533 13.73 -55.13 15.53
N PRO A 534 12.87 -54.78 14.49
CA PRO A 534 12.37 -53.47 14.06
C PRO A 534 10.86 -53.42 13.67
N ALA A 535 10.43 -52.23 13.28
CA ALA A 535 9.39 -51.81 12.33
C ALA A 535 8.12 -51.14 12.86
N ASP A 536 8.01 -49.89 12.40
CA ASP A 536 6.83 -49.08 12.06
C ASP A 536 5.82 -48.62 13.11
N ALA A 537 5.85 -47.29 13.23
CA ALA A 537 4.74 -46.34 13.41
C ALA A 537 4.91 -45.34 14.55
N GLU A 538 5.15 -44.08 14.18
CA GLU A 538 5.01 -42.87 15.02
C GLU A 538 3.66 -42.81 15.76
N PRO A 539 3.54 -42.22 16.97
CA PRO A 539 3.89 -40.82 17.25
C PRO A 539 4.33 -40.52 18.70
N GLU A 540 5.54 -40.12 18.94
CA GLU A 540 5.98 -39.55 20.24
C GLU A 540 6.90 -38.33 20.16
N GLN A 541 6.70 -37.45 19.17
CA GLN A 541 7.52 -36.21 19.06
C GLN A 541 6.87 -34.92 19.61
N LYS A 542 5.67 -34.97 20.18
CA LYS A 542 4.98 -33.75 20.67
C LYS A 542 5.30 -33.33 22.11
N SER A 543 5.78 -34.22 22.98
CA SER A 543 6.02 -33.85 24.40
C SER A 543 7.40 -33.20 24.67
N LYS A 544 8.44 -33.59 23.94
CA LYS A 544 9.79 -33.02 24.14
C LYS A 544 9.96 -31.62 23.52
N LYS A 545 9.18 -31.26 22.47
CA LYS A 545 9.16 -29.92 21.92
C LYS A 545 8.46 -28.88 22.79
N SER A 546 7.47 -29.28 23.59
CA SER A 546 6.76 -28.36 24.48
C SER A 546 7.60 -27.95 25.70
N ALA A 547 8.39 -28.87 26.24
CA ALA A 547 9.30 -28.60 27.36
C ALA A 547 10.48 -27.70 26.94
N ALA A 548 11.03 -27.91 25.73
CA ALA A 548 12.09 -27.07 25.19
C ALA A 548 11.60 -25.64 24.87
N VAL A 549 10.36 -25.47 24.39
CA VAL A 549 9.75 -24.17 24.14
C VAL A 549 9.44 -23.44 25.45
N ALA A 550 8.93 -24.13 26.47
CA ALA A 550 8.69 -23.56 27.80
C ALA A 550 10.02 -23.06 28.44
N ALA A 551 11.09 -23.86 28.37
CA ALA A 551 12.41 -23.47 28.87
C ALA A 551 13.03 -22.30 28.08
N ALA A 552 12.76 -22.18 26.76
CA ALA A 552 13.20 -21.05 25.95
C ALA A 552 12.43 -19.76 26.28
N ILE A 553 11.14 -19.85 26.58
CA ILE A 553 10.30 -18.72 27.02
C ILE A 553 10.74 -18.22 28.40
N GLU A 554 11.06 -19.11 29.33
CA GLU A 554 11.56 -18.74 30.66
C GLU A 554 12.95 -18.04 30.58
N ARG A 555 13.86 -18.57 29.76
CA ARG A 555 15.16 -17.91 29.52
C ARG A 555 15.00 -16.52 28.87
N SER A 556 14.04 -16.36 27.97
CA SER A 556 13.73 -15.07 27.35
C SER A 556 13.15 -14.06 28.33
N LYS A 557 12.28 -14.52 29.27
CA LYS A 557 11.74 -13.68 30.35
C LYS A 557 12.80 -13.25 31.35
N ALA A 558 13.68 -14.18 31.75
CA ALA A 558 14.79 -13.90 32.65
C ALA A 558 15.79 -12.89 32.02
N LYS A 559 16.06 -13.00 30.72
CA LYS A 559 16.94 -12.06 30.01
C LYS A 559 16.33 -10.65 29.86
N LYS A 560 14.99 -10.55 29.70
CA LYS A 560 14.28 -9.27 29.71
C LYS A 560 14.23 -8.62 31.09
N ALA A 561 14.04 -9.40 32.15
CA ALA A 561 14.07 -8.90 33.52
C ALA A 561 15.47 -8.37 33.90
N ALA A 562 16.53 -9.09 33.52
CA ALA A 562 17.90 -8.65 33.74
C ALA A 562 18.29 -7.39 32.94
N GLN A 563 17.70 -7.17 31.76
CA GLN A 563 17.87 -5.94 30.99
C GLN A 563 17.06 -4.75 31.53
N GLN A 564 15.98 -5.02 32.23
CA GLN A 564 15.14 -4.00 32.86
C GLN A 564 15.77 -3.50 34.16
N THR A 565 16.30 -4.40 34.98
CA THR A 565 17.08 -4.03 36.18
C THR A 565 18.39 -3.30 35.87
N ALA A 566 19.05 -3.63 34.75
CA ALA A 566 20.23 -2.89 34.31
C ALA A 566 19.89 -1.46 33.77
N ARG A 567 18.66 -1.23 33.31
CA ARG A 567 18.21 0.12 32.92
C ARG A 567 17.71 0.96 34.08
N GLU A 568 17.19 0.34 35.12
CA GLU A 568 16.74 1.04 36.35
C GLU A 568 17.93 1.44 37.24
N SER A 569 19.05 0.73 37.19
CA SER A 569 20.28 1.12 37.90
C SER A 569 21.08 2.27 37.23
N ASP A 570 20.81 2.55 35.93
CA ASP A 570 21.43 3.68 35.21
C ASP A 570 20.63 5.01 35.34
N VAL A 571 19.44 5.00 35.93
CA VAL A 571 18.57 6.18 36.06
C VAL A 571 18.69 6.84 37.45
N GLU A 572 19.29 6.19 38.46
CA GLU A 572 19.41 6.75 39.81
C GLU A 572 20.73 7.51 40.09
N ALA A 573 21.62 7.70 39.09
CA ALA A 573 22.89 8.34 39.26
C ALA A 573 23.09 9.56 38.34
N GLU A 574 22.17 10.52 38.31
CA GLU A 574 22.46 11.87 37.82
C GLU A 574 21.45 12.91 38.39
N SER A 575 21.92 13.68 39.33
CA SER A 575 21.47 15.02 39.69
C SER A 575 22.65 16.00 39.72
N PRO A 576 22.41 17.31 39.45
CA PRO A 576 23.26 18.08 38.53
C PRO A 576 24.40 18.88 39.23
N ALA A 577 25.53 18.96 38.59
CA ALA A 577 26.51 20.03 38.86
C ALA A 577 27.36 20.34 37.62
N THR A 578 27.22 21.57 37.15
CA THR A 578 28.25 22.48 36.58
C THR A 578 28.93 22.11 35.25
N GLU A 579 28.67 22.96 34.26
CA GLU A 579 29.44 23.17 33.03
C GLU A 579 30.95 23.08 33.18
N GLN A 580 31.59 22.20 32.40
CA GLN A 580 32.90 22.46 31.81
C GLN A 580 33.10 21.59 30.57
N GLN A 581 33.53 22.22 29.50
CA GLN A 581 33.82 21.73 28.17
C GLN A 581 34.73 20.51 28.14
N ARG A 582 34.36 19.43 27.38
CA ARG A 582 35.31 18.41 26.90
C ARG A 582 35.05 18.14 25.40
N PRO A 583 36.14 17.91 24.64
CA PRO A 583 36.09 17.82 23.18
C PRO A 583 35.45 16.52 22.65
N ALA A 584 34.84 16.62 21.52
CA ALA A 584 34.21 15.53 20.75
C ALA A 584 35.23 14.43 20.43
N GLN A 585 35.04 13.24 20.95
CA GLN A 585 35.77 12.04 20.53
C GLN A 585 35.12 11.40 19.30
N ASP A 586 35.98 11.23 18.33
CA ASP A 586 35.83 10.81 16.97
C ASP A 586 35.16 9.42 16.82
N LYS A 587 33.88 9.39 16.49
CA LYS A 587 33.17 8.16 16.11
C LYS A 587 33.62 7.60 14.74
N SER A 588 34.47 8.34 14.00
CA SER A 588 34.97 7.95 12.69
C SER A 588 36.01 6.83 12.78
N ALA A 589 36.81 6.81 13.82
CA ALA A 589 37.87 5.81 14.03
C ALA A 589 37.31 4.39 14.31
N ALA A 590 36.21 4.29 15.04
CA ALA A 590 35.55 3.00 15.34
C ALA A 590 34.87 2.39 14.09
N VAL A 591 34.29 3.21 13.24
CA VAL A 591 33.67 2.78 11.97
C VAL A 591 34.76 2.37 10.97
N ALA A 592 35.86 3.13 10.88
CA ALA A 592 37.02 2.79 10.05
C ALA A 592 37.65 1.44 10.43
N ALA A 593 37.80 1.17 11.75
CA ALA A 593 38.31 -0.10 12.25
C ALA A 593 37.38 -1.30 11.94
N ALA A 594 36.07 -1.10 11.99
CA ALA A 594 35.07 -2.13 11.61
C ALA A 594 35.13 -2.46 10.11
N ILE A 595 35.25 -1.44 9.25
CA ILE A 595 35.37 -1.60 7.79
C ILE A 595 36.70 -2.30 7.43
N ALA A 596 37.80 -1.97 8.11
CA ALA A 596 39.09 -2.62 7.90
C ALA A 596 39.07 -4.12 8.27
N ARG A 597 38.38 -4.50 9.37
CA ARG A 597 38.20 -5.91 9.76
C ARG A 597 37.33 -6.68 8.73
N ALA A 598 36.28 -6.06 8.19
CA ALA A 598 35.44 -6.66 7.18
C ALA A 598 36.20 -6.89 5.86
N LYS A 599 37.00 -5.94 5.39
CA LYS A 599 37.88 -6.07 4.21
C LYS A 599 38.91 -7.19 4.36
N LYS A 600 39.54 -7.30 5.53
CA LYS A 600 40.53 -8.36 5.79
C LYS A 600 39.90 -9.76 5.79
N LYS A 601 38.66 -9.88 6.29
CA LYS A 601 37.91 -11.15 6.28
C LYS A 601 37.44 -11.55 4.86
N LYS A 602 37.17 -10.58 3.99
CA LYS A 602 36.84 -10.82 2.59
C LYS A 602 38.06 -11.26 1.78
N GLN A 603 39.21 -10.62 1.94
CA GLN A 603 40.47 -10.98 1.29
C GLN A 603 40.96 -12.38 1.68
N ALA A 604 40.84 -12.75 2.97
CA ALA A 604 41.18 -14.11 3.42
C ALA A 604 40.28 -15.19 2.79
N ARG A 605 39.03 -14.87 2.51
CA ARG A 605 38.09 -15.81 1.86
C ARG A 605 38.34 -15.93 0.35
N GLU A 606 38.76 -14.85 -0.31
CA GLU A 606 39.13 -14.84 -1.73
C GLU A 606 40.48 -15.57 -1.97
N GLN A 607 41.42 -15.51 -1.05
CA GLN A 607 42.67 -16.31 -1.10
C GLN A 607 42.41 -17.79 -0.91
N GLN A 608 41.52 -18.18 -0.01
CA GLN A 608 41.18 -19.58 0.22
C GLN A 608 40.49 -20.22 -0.99
N THR A 609 39.67 -19.43 -1.74
CA THR A 609 39.05 -19.90 -2.99
C THR A 609 40.00 -19.96 -4.19
N SER A 610 41.13 -19.19 -4.18
CA SER A 610 42.16 -19.28 -5.21
C SER A 610 43.08 -20.50 -5.00
N ASP A 611 43.39 -20.82 -3.73
CA ASP A 611 44.22 -21.97 -3.39
C ASP A 611 43.48 -23.30 -3.64
N ASP A 612 42.15 -23.36 -3.42
CA ASP A 612 41.34 -24.54 -3.79
C ASP A 612 41.19 -24.73 -5.31
N ARG A 613 41.37 -23.67 -6.11
CA ARG A 613 41.33 -23.77 -7.60
C ARG A 613 42.67 -24.16 -8.19
N ALA A 614 43.79 -23.89 -7.51
CA ALA A 614 45.14 -24.26 -7.97
C ALA A 614 45.47 -25.73 -7.70
N SER A 615 44.71 -26.42 -6.85
CA SER A 615 44.89 -27.83 -6.52
C SER A 615 44.07 -28.82 -7.37
N GLN A 616 43.32 -28.34 -8.37
CA GLN A 616 42.52 -29.17 -9.28
C GLN A 616 42.89 -28.89 -10.74
N SER A 617 44.10 -29.26 -11.17
CA SER A 617 44.45 -29.44 -12.58
C SER A 617 45.13 -30.80 -12.73
N PRO A 618 44.53 -31.75 -13.40
CA PRO A 618 45.26 -32.92 -13.90
C PRO A 618 45.79 -32.65 -15.32
N ASP A 619 47.09 -32.98 -15.47
CA ASP A 619 47.76 -33.21 -16.74
C ASP A 619 46.96 -34.07 -17.70
N GLN A 620 46.91 -33.68 -18.95
CA GLN A 620 46.97 -34.62 -20.06
C GLN A 620 47.58 -33.96 -21.30
N GLU A 621 48.78 -34.47 -21.59
CA GLU A 621 49.53 -34.31 -22.84
C GLU A 621 48.88 -35.01 -24.01
N ASP A 622 49.16 -34.42 -25.18
CA ASP A 622 49.49 -35.02 -26.47
C ASP A 622 48.58 -36.12 -27.12
N LYS A 623 48.08 -35.82 -28.28
CA LYS A 623 48.50 -36.36 -29.61
C LYS A 623 47.48 -36.07 -30.71
N GLN A 624 48.06 -35.55 -31.80
CA GLN A 624 47.63 -35.49 -33.20
C GLN A 624 46.81 -34.30 -33.66
#